data_c4d45274cf78b9ec18bb5a3875a8ff49
#
_entry.id   c4d45274cf78b9ec18bb5a3875a8ff49
#
_cell.length_a   1.000
_cell.length_b   1.000
_cell.length_c   1.000
_cell.angle_alpha   90.00
_cell.angle_beta   90.00
_cell.angle_gamma   90.00
#
_symmetry.space_group_name_H-M   'P 1'
#
loop_
_entity.id
_entity.type
_entity.pdbx_description
1 polymer ?
#
loop_
_entity_poly.entity_id
_entity_poly.type
_entity_poly.pdbx_seq_one_letter_code
_entity_poly.pdbx_strand_id
1 'polypeptide(L)'
;MEGTLADVRGPGAEVGDKQPIAVDLTLERVSEGIVVRGSVATRWEAACSRCLVPVGDDLVVHVGELYERNPLEGETYPLSDDDIVDLEPLIRDALLLELPAVPLCRPDCKGLCPSCGVDHNLTSCDCSDAEPDPRWDALRSLDL
;
A
#
# COMPACT_ATOMS: atom_id res chain seq x y z
N MET A 1 -15.88 2.53 -15.02
CA MET A 1 -16.79 2.13 -13.92
C MET A 1 -16.21 2.66 -12.62
N GLU A 2 -17.04 3.06 -11.65
CA GLU A 2 -16.57 3.52 -10.33
C GLU A 2 -17.27 2.73 -9.22
N GLY A 3 -16.56 2.52 -8.13
CA GLY A 3 -17.06 1.83 -6.94
C GLY A 3 -16.29 2.25 -5.70
N THR A 4 -16.57 1.62 -4.58
CA THR A 4 -15.82 1.77 -3.33
C THR A 4 -15.53 0.39 -2.75
N LEU A 5 -14.41 0.24 -2.07
CA LEU A 5 -14.08 -0.95 -1.28
C LEU A 5 -13.84 -0.52 0.16
N ALA A 6 -14.38 -1.29 1.09
CA ALA A 6 -14.08 -1.11 2.51
C ALA A 6 -12.80 -1.88 2.87
N ASP A 7 -12.10 -1.38 3.89
CA ASP A 7 -10.98 -2.07 4.54
C ASP A 7 -9.79 -2.39 3.62
N VAL A 8 -9.42 -1.44 2.75
CA VAL A 8 -8.20 -1.50 1.94
C VAL A 8 -7.07 -0.82 2.70
N ARG A 9 -6.37 -1.59 3.56
CA ARG A 9 -5.34 -1.08 4.48
C ARG A 9 -4.05 -1.86 4.36
N GLY A 10 -3.00 -1.16 3.93
CA GLY A 10 -1.64 -1.66 3.92
C GLY A 10 -0.89 -1.35 5.23
N PRO A 11 0.38 -1.73 5.34
CA PRO A 11 1.19 -1.52 6.55
C PRO A 11 1.46 -0.03 6.87
N GLY A 12 1.39 0.86 5.90
CA GLY A 12 1.70 2.28 6.07
C GLY A 12 0.65 3.25 5.55
N ALA A 13 -0.27 2.80 4.70
CA ALA A 13 -1.26 3.65 4.05
C ALA A 13 -2.60 2.91 3.85
N GLU A 14 -3.66 3.66 3.61
CA GLU A 14 -5.00 3.10 3.37
C GLU A 14 -5.73 3.84 2.25
N VAL A 15 -6.72 3.18 1.68
CA VAL A 15 -7.75 3.82 0.85
C VAL A 15 -8.99 3.96 1.72
N GLY A 16 -9.47 5.19 1.90
CA GLY A 16 -10.64 5.44 2.74
C GLY A 16 -11.88 4.68 2.24
N ASP A 17 -12.71 4.15 3.14
CA ASP A 17 -13.88 3.31 2.81
C ASP A 17 -14.89 3.96 1.85
N LYS A 18 -14.88 5.28 1.76
CA LYS A 18 -15.75 6.07 0.86
C LYS A 18 -14.99 6.67 -0.33
N GLN A 19 -13.69 6.37 -0.42
CA GLN A 19 -12.86 6.86 -1.50
C GLN A 19 -13.28 6.18 -2.81
N PRO A 20 -13.62 6.93 -3.86
CA PRO A 20 -13.96 6.33 -5.14
C PRO A 20 -12.75 5.62 -5.76
N ILE A 21 -13.02 4.46 -6.32
CA ILE A 21 -12.08 3.66 -7.08
C ILE A 21 -12.59 3.64 -8.52
N ALA A 22 -11.85 4.28 -9.42
CA ALA A 22 -12.13 4.26 -10.85
C ALA A 22 -11.50 3.01 -11.47
N VAL A 23 -12.30 2.27 -12.24
CA VAL A 23 -11.91 0.98 -12.82
C VAL A 23 -12.11 1.06 -14.33
N ASP A 24 -11.03 0.88 -15.09
CA ASP A 24 -11.00 0.80 -16.54
C ASP A 24 -10.35 -0.54 -16.95
N LEU A 25 -11.19 -1.56 -17.13
CA LEU A 25 -10.76 -2.92 -17.40
C LEU A 25 -11.39 -3.47 -18.68
N THR A 26 -10.60 -4.24 -19.41
CA THR A 26 -11.01 -5.05 -20.56
C THR A 26 -10.93 -6.52 -20.17
N LEU A 27 -12.01 -7.27 -20.47
CA LEU A 27 -12.10 -8.69 -20.25
C LEU A 27 -12.04 -9.38 -21.61
N GLU A 28 -11.10 -10.31 -21.77
CA GLU A 28 -10.89 -11.06 -23.01
C GLU A 28 -10.97 -12.57 -22.73
N ARG A 29 -11.85 -13.25 -23.47
CA ARG A 29 -11.96 -14.73 -23.38
C ARG A 29 -10.79 -15.38 -24.10
N VAL A 30 -10.11 -16.27 -23.40
CA VAL A 30 -9.02 -17.11 -23.90
C VAL A 30 -9.37 -18.59 -23.71
N SER A 31 -8.51 -19.50 -24.20
CA SER A 31 -8.73 -20.96 -24.08
C SER A 31 -8.79 -21.43 -22.62
N GLU A 32 -7.99 -20.83 -21.76
CA GLU A 32 -7.84 -21.20 -20.34
C GLU A 32 -8.90 -20.53 -19.44
N GLY A 33 -9.51 -19.41 -19.88
CA GLY A 33 -10.45 -18.66 -19.05
C GLY A 33 -10.75 -17.25 -19.56
N ILE A 34 -10.64 -16.27 -18.67
CA ILE A 34 -10.86 -14.85 -18.97
C ILE A 34 -9.64 -14.05 -18.46
N VAL A 35 -8.97 -13.35 -19.36
CA VAL A 35 -7.92 -12.40 -19.02
C VAL A 35 -8.56 -11.03 -18.73
N VAL A 36 -8.21 -10.46 -17.59
CA VAL A 36 -8.63 -9.11 -17.16
C VAL A 36 -7.42 -8.19 -17.22
N ARG A 37 -7.50 -7.12 -18.00
CA ARG A 37 -6.40 -6.15 -18.17
C ARG A 37 -6.91 -4.73 -18.11
N GLY A 38 -6.07 -3.82 -17.60
CA GLY A 38 -6.38 -2.40 -17.59
C GLY A 38 -5.77 -1.67 -16.40
N SER A 39 -6.51 -0.69 -15.86
CA SER A 39 -6.04 0.11 -14.74
C SER A 39 -7.12 0.35 -13.68
N VAL A 40 -6.66 0.48 -12.45
CA VAL A 40 -7.43 0.85 -11.27
C VAL A 40 -6.82 2.14 -10.72
N ALA A 41 -7.63 3.18 -10.52
CA ALA A 41 -7.17 4.47 -10.02
C ALA A 41 -7.96 4.87 -8.79
N THR A 42 -7.27 5.36 -7.77
CA THR A 42 -7.85 5.85 -6.51
C THR A 42 -6.90 6.85 -5.85
N ARG A 43 -7.22 7.28 -4.64
CA ARG A 43 -6.34 8.09 -3.79
C ARG A 43 -6.12 7.38 -2.47
N TRP A 44 -4.87 7.32 -2.03
CA TRP A 44 -4.51 6.81 -0.72
C TRP A 44 -4.25 7.94 0.28
N GLU A 45 -4.35 7.62 1.56
CA GLU A 45 -4.03 8.52 2.67
C GLU A 45 -3.23 7.79 3.76
N ALA A 46 -2.43 8.56 4.49
CA ALA A 46 -1.56 8.04 5.54
C ALA A 46 -1.12 9.17 6.50
N ALA A 47 -0.38 8.80 7.54
CA ALA A 47 0.48 9.71 8.27
C ALA A 47 1.93 9.53 7.80
N CYS A 48 2.68 10.62 7.68
CA CYS A 48 4.13 10.54 7.43
C CYS A 48 4.81 9.67 8.48
N SER A 49 5.57 8.67 8.07
CA SER A 49 6.23 7.72 8.99
C SER A 49 7.29 8.36 9.90
N ARG A 50 7.66 9.63 9.65
CA ARG A 50 8.66 10.34 10.46
C ARG A 50 8.08 11.47 11.29
N CYS A 51 7.20 12.32 10.74
CA CYS A 51 6.69 13.50 11.44
C CYS A 51 5.18 13.48 11.68
N LEU A 52 4.50 12.41 11.30
CA LEU A 52 3.08 12.11 11.52
C LEU A 52 2.10 13.10 10.88
N VAL A 53 2.56 14.05 10.06
CA VAL A 53 1.63 14.91 9.31
C VAL A 53 0.85 14.07 8.30
N PRO A 54 -0.43 14.41 8.03
CA PRO A 54 -1.21 13.74 7.01
C PRO A 54 -0.56 13.86 5.63
N VAL A 55 -0.53 12.77 4.89
CA VAL A 55 -0.04 12.69 3.50
C VAL A 55 -0.99 11.84 2.68
N GLY A 56 -0.98 12.02 1.38
CA GLY A 56 -1.76 11.21 0.45
C GLY A 56 -1.49 11.63 -0.98
N ASP A 57 -1.71 10.71 -1.91
CA ASP A 57 -1.50 10.94 -3.33
C ASP A 57 -2.43 10.08 -4.16
N ASP A 58 -2.49 10.37 -5.45
CA ASP A 58 -3.21 9.54 -6.40
C ASP A 58 -2.41 8.24 -6.66
N LEU A 59 -3.14 7.15 -6.80
CA LEU A 59 -2.60 5.83 -7.08
C LEU A 59 -3.24 5.29 -8.35
N VAL A 60 -2.41 4.90 -9.31
CA VAL A 60 -2.85 4.22 -10.54
C VAL A 60 -2.09 2.91 -10.65
N VAL A 61 -2.84 1.81 -10.66
CA VAL A 61 -2.30 0.45 -10.73
C VAL A 61 -2.72 -0.19 -12.03
N HIS A 62 -1.78 -0.81 -12.73
CA HIS A 62 -2.06 -1.62 -13.91
C HIS A 62 -2.20 -3.08 -13.53
N VAL A 63 -3.26 -3.71 -14.00
CA VAL A 63 -3.56 -5.11 -13.73
C VAL A 63 -3.56 -5.94 -15.02
N GLY A 64 -3.18 -7.21 -14.89
CA GLY A 64 -3.14 -8.15 -16.02
C GLY A 64 -3.19 -9.59 -15.52
N GLU A 65 -4.40 -10.08 -15.17
CA GLU A 65 -4.59 -11.33 -14.45
C GLU A 65 -5.50 -12.31 -15.21
N LEU A 66 -5.31 -13.60 -14.96
CA LEU A 66 -6.11 -14.67 -15.53
C LEU A 66 -7.12 -15.18 -14.49
N TYR A 67 -8.37 -15.30 -14.94
CA TYR A 67 -9.45 -15.99 -14.23
C TYR A 67 -9.70 -17.34 -14.89
N GLU A 68 -9.61 -18.43 -14.13
CA GLU A 68 -9.83 -19.78 -14.64
C GLU A 68 -10.65 -20.65 -13.69
N ARG A 69 -11.29 -21.71 -14.21
CA ARG A 69 -12.20 -22.57 -13.41
C ARG A 69 -11.46 -23.46 -12.41
N ASN A 70 -10.20 -23.79 -12.68
CA ASN A 70 -9.35 -24.57 -11.79
C ASN A 70 -8.09 -23.77 -11.50
N PRO A 71 -8.18 -22.70 -10.69
CA PRO A 71 -7.07 -21.81 -10.43
C PRO A 71 -5.93 -22.53 -9.72
N LEU A 72 -4.71 -22.22 -10.13
CA LEU A 72 -3.53 -22.59 -9.37
C LEU A 72 -3.45 -21.66 -8.15
N GLU A 73 -3.34 -22.25 -6.96
CA GLU A 73 -3.33 -21.49 -5.70
C GLU A 73 -2.22 -20.43 -5.70
N GLY A 74 -2.63 -19.15 -5.55
CA GLY A 74 -1.74 -18.01 -5.52
C GLY A 74 -1.24 -17.50 -6.89
N GLU A 75 -1.65 -18.11 -8.02
CA GLU A 75 -1.21 -17.70 -9.34
C GLU A 75 -2.32 -17.10 -10.20
N THR A 76 -3.57 -17.57 -10.03
CA THR A 76 -4.71 -17.12 -10.84
C THR A 76 -5.96 -16.92 -9.98
N TYR A 77 -6.95 -16.23 -10.53
CA TYR A 77 -8.23 -15.99 -9.85
C TYR A 77 -9.30 -16.99 -10.27
N PRO A 78 -10.24 -17.34 -9.37
CA PRO A 78 -11.30 -18.27 -9.69
C PRO A 78 -12.35 -17.65 -10.63
N LEU A 79 -12.68 -18.39 -11.71
CA LEU A 79 -13.80 -18.09 -12.59
C LEU A 79 -14.99 -18.98 -12.20
N SER A 80 -16.16 -18.38 -11.99
CA SER A 80 -17.37 -19.15 -11.69
C SER A 80 -17.83 -20.00 -12.88
N ASP A 81 -18.66 -21.01 -12.60
CA ASP A 81 -19.22 -21.89 -13.66
C ASP A 81 -20.10 -21.12 -14.67
N ASP A 82 -20.69 -20.01 -14.23
CA ASP A 82 -21.52 -19.12 -15.05
C ASP A 82 -20.70 -18.05 -15.79
N ASP A 83 -19.37 -18.15 -15.80
CA ASP A 83 -18.43 -17.17 -16.38
C ASP A 83 -18.56 -15.77 -15.75
N ILE A 84 -18.93 -15.68 -14.47
CA ILE A 84 -18.95 -14.43 -13.71
C ILE A 84 -17.57 -14.18 -13.12
N VAL A 85 -17.03 -13.00 -13.40
CA VAL A 85 -15.73 -12.53 -12.89
C VAL A 85 -15.98 -11.65 -11.67
N ASP A 86 -15.52 -12.07 -10.50
CA ASP A 86 -15.49 -11.23 -9.29
C ASP A 86 -14.20 -10.39 -9.31
N LEU A 87 -14.36 -9.10 -9.54
CA LEU A 87 -13.22 -8.17 -9.63
C LEU A 87 -12.75 -7.64 -8.27
N GLU A 88 -13.52 -7.83 -7.19
CA GLU A 88 -13.16 -7.28 -5.88
C GLU A 88 -11.81 -7.82 -5.37
N PRO A 89 -11.53 -9.14 -5.37
CA PRO A 89 -10.24 -9.67 -4.92
C PRO A 89 -9.08 -9.11 -5.72
N LEU A 90 -9.16 -9.08 -7.05
CA LEU A 90 -8.14 -8.54 -7.94
C LEU A 90 -7.83 -7.06 -7.63
N ILE A 91 -8.87 -6.23 -7.52
CA ILE A 91 -8.71 -4.81 -7.25
C ILE A 91 -8.10 -4.58 -5.87
N ARG A 92 -8.55 -5.34 -4.88
CA ARG A 92 -8.03 -5.28 -3.51
C ARG A 92 -6.54 -5.64 -3.45
N ASP A 93 -6.17 -6.77 -4.03
CA ASP A 93 -4.78 -7.24 -4.05
C ASP A 93 -3.87 -6.26 -4.79
N ALA A 94 -4.29 -5.77 -5.96
CA ALA A 94 -3.55 -4.80 -6.74
C ALA A 94 -3.31 -3.49 -5.96
N LEU A 95 -4.32 -2.95 -5.28
CA LEU A 95 -4.18 -1.75 -4.47
C LEU A 95 -3.26 -1.99 -3.26
N LEU A 96 -3.43 -3.11 -2.54
CA LEU A 96 -2.63 -3.43 -1.35
C LEU A 96 -1.14 -3.57 -1.66
N LEU A 97 -0.79 -4.12 -2.82
CA LEU A 97 0.60 -4.29 -3.25
C LEU A 97 1.29 -2.97 -3.59
N GLU A 98 0.54 -1.98 -4.06
CA GLU A 98 1.07 -0.68 -4.49
C GLU A 98 0.98 0.41 -3.40
N LEU A 99 0.23 0.17 -2.30
CA LEU A 99 0.18 1.10 -1.19
C LEU A 99 1.57 1.28 -0.55
N PRO A 100 2.02 2.54 -0.29
CA PRO A 100 3.33 2.76 0.30
C PRO A 100 3.42 2.21 1.73
N ALA A 101 4.40 1.34 1.97
CA ALA A 101 4.66 0.79 3.30
C ALA A 101 5.26 1.83 4.28
N VAL A 102 6.00 2.82 3.76
CA VAL A 102 6.66 3.87 4.56
C VAL A 102 6.42 5.23 3.88
N PRO A 103 5.21 5.79 3.99
CA PRO A 103 4.89 7.09 3.39
C PRO A 103 5.66 8.22 4.06
N LEU A 104 6.15 9.16 3.27
CA LEU A 104 6.87 10.34 3.74
C LEU A 104 6.24 11.61 3.16
N CYS A 105 6.16 12.68 3.95
CA CYS A 105 5.71 13.99 3.45
C CYS A 105 6.70 14.61 2.46
N ARG A 106 7.99 14.25 2.59
CA ARG A 106 9.09 14.60 1.70
C ARG A 106 10.30 13.68 1.96
N PRO A 107 11.18 13.46 0.99
CA PRO A 107 12.32 12.53 1.13
C PRO A 107 13.28 12.92 2.25
N ASP A 108 13.47 14.21 2.49
CA ASP A 108 14.37 14.80 3.49
C ASP A 108 13.70 15.10 4.84
N CYS A 109 12.49 14.54 5.10
CA CYS A 109 11.78 14.72 6.35
C CYS A 109 12.64 14.30 7.55
N LYS A 110 12.88 15.24 8.49
CA LYS A 110 13.71 15.01 9.67
C LYS A 110 12.98 14.30 10.80
N GLY A 111 11.64 14.25 10.74
CA GLY A 111 10.81 13.58 11.74
C GLY A 111 10.64 14.35 13.04
N LEU A 112 10.10 13.64 14.03
CA LEU A 112 9.92 14.13 15.39
C LEU A 112 11.10 13.70 16.27
N CYS A 113 11.45 14.51 17.25
CA CYS A 113 12.39 14.12 18.30
C CYS A 113 11.81 12.94 19.11
N PRO A 114 12.53 11.83 19.29
CA PRO A 114 12.02 10.66 20.02
C PRO A 114 11.86 10.96 21.54
N SER A 115 12.54 11.97 22.06
CA SER A 115 12.51 12.30 23.48
C SER A 115 11.44 13.33 23.84
N CYS A 116 11.29 14.42 23.05
CA CYS A 116 10.36 15.51 23.38
C CYS A 116 9.25 15.75 22.36
N GLY A 117 9.25 15.00 21.22
CA GLY A 117 8.22 15.10 20.19
C GLY A 117 8.27 16.37 19.33
N VAL A 118 9.29 17.22 19.47
CA VAL A 118 9.40 18.42 18.64
C VAL A 118 9.66 18.03 17.18
N ASP A 119 9.04 18.75 16.25
CA ASP A 119 9.25 18.52 14.81
C ASP A 119 10.58 19.15 14.35
N HIS A 120 11.55 18.31 14.05
CA HIS A 120 12.86 18.73 13.55
C HIS A 120 12.84 19.38 12.15
N ASN A 121 11.70 19.32 11.45
CA ASN A 121 11.53 20.09 10.23
C ASN A 121 11.28 21.58 10.49
N LEU A 122 10.81 21.92 11.69
CA LEU A 122 10.45 23.28 12.08
C LEU A 122 11.47 23.91 13.04
N THR A 123 12.00 23.13 13.98
CA THR A 123 12.93 23.63 14.99
C THR A 123 13.86 22.53 15.49
N SER A 124 14.89 22.88 16.21
CA SER A 124 15.81 21.96 16.90
C SER A 124 15.49 21.91 18.40
N CYS A 125 15.93 20.85 19.05
CA CYS A 125 15.90 20.70 20.51
C CYS A 125 17.29 20.28 21.03
N ASP A 126 17.51 20.48 22.31
CA ASP A 126 18.76 20.11 23.00
C ASP A 126 18.67 18.74 23.69
N CYS A 127 17.71 17.90 23.26
CA CYS A 127 17.63 16.54 23.77
C CYS A 127 18.85 15.75 23.30
N SER A 128 19.53 15.09 24.22
CA SER A 128 20.58 14.11 23.88
C SER A 128 19.91 12.87 23.25
N ASP A 129 20.60 12.24 22.32
CA ASP A 129 20.22 10.92 21.85
C ASP A 129 20.06 9.99 23.05
N ALA A 130 19.01 9.16 23.02
CA ALA A 130 18.78 8.17 24.08
C ALA A 130 20.04 7.33 24.26
N GLU A 131 20.44 7.09 25.53
CA GLU A 131 21.55 6.15 25.78
C GLU A 131 21.25 4.83 25.09
N PRO A 132 22.22 4.25 24.35
CA PRO A 132 22.02 2.98 23.67
C PRO A 132 21.62 1.90 24.67
N ASP A 133 20.59 1.11 24.34
CA ASP A 133 20.12 0.01 25.18
C ASP A 133 21.25 -1.02 25.38
N PRO A 134 21.67 -1.30 26.63
CA PRO A 134 22.75 -2.25 26.93
C PRO A 134 22.54 -3.65 26.35
N ARG A 135 21.30 -4.04 26.08
CA ARG A 135 20.99 -5.34 25.46
C ARG A 135 21.56 -5.49 24.04
N TRP A 136 21.88 -4.38 23.39
CA TRP A 136 22.43 -4.35 22.02
C TRP A 136 23.94 -4.14 21.98
N ASP A 137 24.64 -4.13 23.15
CA ASP A 137 26.09 -3.88 23.21
C ASP A 137 26.90 -4.88 22.37
N ALA A 138 26.45 -6.16 22.29
CA ALA A 138 27.09 -7.17 21.46
C ALA A 138 27.11 -6.79 19.95
N LEU A 139 26.17 -5.98 19.46
CA LEU A 139 26.11 -5.57 18.06
C LEU A 139 27.13 -4.47 17.72
N ARG A 140 27.69 -3.76 18.73
CA ARG A 140 28.68 -2.70 18.51
C ARG A 140 30.04 -3.24 18.06
N SER A 141 30.28 -4.53 18.25
CA SER A 141 31.52 -5.22 17.83
C SER A 141 31.46 -5.73 16.40
N LEU A 142 30.32 -5.55 15.70
CA LEU A 142 30.17 -5.91 14.30
C LEU A 142 30.71 -4.77 13.43
N ASP A 143 31.78 -5.02 12.70
CA ASP A 143 32.27 -4.17 11.62
C ASP A 143 31.34 -4.38 10.41
N LEU A 144 30.49 -3.37 10.08
CA LEU A 144 29.57 -3.34 8.94
C LEU A 144 30.11 -2.43 7.84
#